data_c09869f0be93ba840c43d0405984ee93
#
_entry.id   c09869f0be93ba840c43d0405984ee93
#
_cell.length_a   1.000
_cell.length_b   1.000
_cell.length_c   1.000
_cell.angle_alpha   90.00
_cell.angle_beta   90.00
_cell.angle_gamma   90.00
#
_symmetry.space_group_name_H-M   'P 1'
#
loop_
_entity.id
_entity.type
_entity.pdbx_description
1 polymer ?
#
loop_
_entity_poly.entity_id
_entity_poly.type
_entity_poly.pdbx_seq_one_letter_code
_entity_poly.pdbx_strand_id
1 'polypeptide(L)'
;MIVAEASYPEDLRYHADHDWARIDPAQPDEATFGITWYAQDTLGEVVFFEAPALGTTLTKDEPYTEVESVKAVSDVVAPLSGEVVEVNPIVAENPGMINEDPYGEGWLVKVRLSAPAEREALLDAASYIATLAG
;
A
#
# COMPACT_ATOMS: atom_id res chain seq x y z
N MET A 1 -15.78 5.21 -14.48
CA MET A 1 -15.06 5.26 -13.18
C MET A 1 -14.23 6.52 -13.12
N ILE A 2 -14.29 7.20 -11.98
CA ILE A 2 -13.45 8.38 -11.77
C ILE A 2 -12.18 7.88 -11.09
N VAL A 3 -11.03 8.13 -11.73
CA VAL A 3 -9.74 7.77 -11.14
C VAL A 3 -9.13 9.00 -10.48
N ALA A 4 -8.38 8.78 -9.40
CA ALA A 4 -7.68 9.84 -8.72
C ALA A 4 -6.62 10.45 -9.62
N GLU A 5 -6.38 11.75 -9.47
CA GLU A 5 -5.27 12.40 -10.15
C GLU A 5 -3.96 11.95 -9.53
N ALA A 6 -2.89 11.94 -10.34
CA ALA A 6 -1.58 11.56 -9.86
C ALA A 6 -1.20 12.41 -8.66
N SER A 7 -0.93 11.76 -7.53
CA SER A 7 -0.53 12.45 -6.31
C SER A 7 0.35 11.54 -5.46
N TYR A 8 1.21 12.18 -4.67
CA TYR A 8 2.14 11.46 -3.80
C TYR A 8 2.25 12.26 -2.50
N PRO A 9 1.35 11.98 -1.54
CA PRO A 9 1.30 12.74 -0.28
C PRO A 9 2.64 12.77 0.46
N GLU A 10 3.00 13.93 0.99
CA GLU A 10 4.27 14.12 1.66
C GLU A 10 4.31 13.54 3.07
N ASP A 11 3.15 13.25 3.64
CA ASP A 11 3.06 12.67 4.98
C ASP A 11 3.18 11.13 4.97
N LEU A 12 3.38 10.54 3.79
CA LEU A 12 3.55 9.10 3.65
C LEU A 12 5.02 8.76 3.42
N ARG A 13 5.34 7.48 3.64
CA ARG A 13 6.62 6.90 3.24
C ARG A 13 6.36 5.91 2.11
N TYR A 14 7.36 5.71 1.27
CA TYR A 14 7.19 4.95 0.03
C TYR A 14 8.23 3.86 -0.11
N HIS A 15 7.82 2.72 -0.64
CA HIS A 15 8.69 1.62 -1.00
C HIS A 15 8.98 1.70 -2.51
N ALA A 16 10.18 1.33 -2.92
CA ALA A 16 10.57 1.38 -4.34
C ALA A 16 9.68 0.53 -5.25
N ASP A 17 9.02 -0.48 -4.71
CA ASP A 17 8.09 -1.33 -5.47
C ASP A 17 6.67 -0.78 -5.51
N HIS A 18 6.51 0.52 -5.24
CA HIS A 18 5.25 1.25 -5.41
C HIS A 18 4.19 0.95 -4.36
N ASP A 19 4.64 0.78 -3.11
CA ASP A 19 3.76 0.66 -1.96
C ASP A 19 3.94 1.89 -1.08
N TRP A 20 2.92 2.23 -0.30
CA TRP A 20 3.03 3.32 0.66
C TRP A 20 2.75 2.82 2.08
N ALA A 21 3.28 3.54 3.05
CA ALA A 21 3.02 3.29 4.46
C ALA A 21 2.67 4.62 5.14
N ARG A 22 1.59 4.61 5.93
CA ARG A 22 1.21 5.75 6.75
C ARG A 22 1.41 5.37 8.20
N ILE A 23 2.22 6.14 8.91
CA ILE A 23 2.48 5.93 10.32
C ILE A 23 1.96 7.14 11.09
N ASP A 24 0.95 6.91 11.94
CA ASP A 24 0.40 7.97 12.77
C ASP A 24 1.38 8.23 13.92
N PRO A 25 1.87 9.47 14.10
CA PRO A 25 2.77 9.79 15.21
C PRO A 25 2.19 9.46 16.58
N ALA A 26 0.86 9.41 16.70
CA ALA A 26 0.19 9.05 17.95
C ALA A 26 0.20 7.54 18.20
N GLN A 27 0.45 6.75 17.16
CA GLN A 27 0.51 5.29 17.25
C GLN A 27 1.70 4.78 16.42
N PRO A 28 2.94 5.05 16.86
CA PRO A 28 4.13 4.75 16.05
C PRO A 28 4.40 3.27 15.85
N ASP A 29 3.70 2.39 16.57
CA ASP A 29 3.84 0.93 16.44
C ASP A 29 2.92 0.35 15.37
N GLU A 30 2.10 1.18 14.73
CA GLU A 30 1.12 0.73 13.74
C GLU A 30 1.29 1.51 12.45
N ALA A 31 1.03 0.83 11.33
CA ALA A 31 1.07 1.48 10.02
C ALA A 31 -0.09 0.98 9.17
N THR A 32 -0.51 1.83 8.24
CA THR A 32 -1.48 1.46 7.21
C THR A 32 -0.73 1.35 5.90
N PHE A 33 -0.98 0.28 5.14
CA PHE A 33 -0.31 0.03 3.86
C PHE A 33 -1.29 0.10 2.70
N GLY A 34 -0.78 0.52 1.54
CA GLY A 34 -1.53 0.49 0.31
C GLY A 34 -0.58 0.55 -0.88
N ILE A 35 -1.12 0.69 -2.09
CA ILE A 35 -0.32 0.85 -3.29
C ILE A 35 -0.44 2.29 -3.78
N THR A 36 0.62 2.78 -4.44
CA THR A 36 0.68 4.17 -4.87
C THR A 36 -0.21 4.45 -6.08
N TRP A 37 -0.41 5.73 -6.38
CA TRP A 37 -1.13 6.12 -7.59
C TRP A 37 -0.48 5.49 -8.83
N TYR A 38 0.85 5.52 -8.89
CA TYR A 38 1.58 4.92 -10.01
C TYR A 38 1.27 3.44 -10.17
N ALA A 39 1.24 2.70 -9.05
CA ALA A 39 0.96 1.26 -9.09
C ALA A 39 -0.44 0.98 -9.65
N GLN A 40 -1.46 1.70 -9.16
CA GLN A 40 -2.82 1.48 -9.63
C GLN A 40 -3.00 1.92 -11.09
N ASP A 41 -2.29 2.98 -11.50
CA ASP A 41 -2.37 3.46 -12.88
C ASP A 41 -1.79 2.44 -13.85
N THR A 42 -0.63 1.87 -13.49
CA THR A 42 0.02 0.84 -14.30
C THR A 42 -0.82 -0.44 -14.37
N LEU A 43 -1.44 -0.81 -13.23
CA LEU A 43 -2.23 -2.03 -13.13
C LEU A 43 -3.55 -1.91 -13.88
N GLY A 44 -4.17 -0.73 -13.87
CA GLY A 44 -5.49 -0.50 -14.43
C GLY A 44 -6.58 -0.83 -13.43
N GLU A 45 -7.80 -1.02 -13.91
CA GLU A 45 -8.97 -1.24 -13.04
C GLU A 45 -8.81 -2.51 -12.21
N VAL A 46 -8.74 -2.35 -10.90
CA VAL A 46 -8.60 -3.47 -9.97
C VAL A 46 -9.95 -4.14 -9.78
N VAL A 47 -9.99 -5.46 -9.94
CA VAL A 47 -11.22 -6.24 -9.83
C VAL A 47 -11.19 -7.24 -8.69
N PHE A 48 -10.03 -7.50 -8.11
CA PHE A 48 -9.91 -8.43 -7.00
C PHE A 48 -8.71 -8.09 -6.12
N PHE A 49 -8.91 -8.20 -4.81
CA PHE A 49 -7.87 -8.04 -3.79
C PHE A 49 -7.93 -9.28 -2.89
N GLU A 50 -6.81 -9.99 -2.82
CA GLU A 50 -6.73 -11.17 -1.95
C GLU A 50 -6.41 -10.72 -0.52
N ALA A 51 -7.44 -10.62 0.31
CA ALA A 51 -7.28 -10.16 1.69
C ALA A 51 -6.48 -11.18 2.50
N PRO A 52 -5.35 -10.77 3.11
CA PRO A 52 -4.60 -11.68 3.99
C PRO A 52 -5.37 -11.93 5.28
N ALA A 53 -5.12 -13.05 5.91
CA ALA A 53 -5.77 -13.37 7.18
C ALA A 53 -5.21 -12.47 8.29
N LEU A 54 -6.05 -12.13 9.26
CA LEU A 54 -5.59 -11.43 10.45
C LEU A 54 -4.54 -12.29 11.16
N GLY A 55 -3.51 -11.65 11.69
CA GLY A 55 -2.40 -12.36 12.35
C GLY A 55 -1.30 -12.80 11.40
N THR A 56 -1.47 -12.58 10.08
CA THR A 56 -0.42 -12.92 9.13
C THR A 56 0.83 -12.09 9.41
N THR A 57 1.99 -12.76 9.45
CA THR A 57 3.26 -12.08 9.62
C THR A 57 3.77 -11.60 8.28
N LEU A 58 4.11 -10.31 8.21
CA LEU A 58 4.67 -9.70 7.00
C LEU A 58 6.15 -9.43 7.20
N THR A 59 6.93 -9.64 6.15
CA THR A 59 8.36 -9.34 6.16
C THR A 59 8.64 -8.27 5.12
N LYS A 60 9.34 -7.21 5.53
CA LYS A 60 9.72 -6.11 4.64
C LYS A 60 10.32 -6.65 3.35
N ASP A 61 9.93 -6.07 2.23
CA ASP A 61 10.39 -6.39 0.88
C ASP A 61 9.85 -7.69 0.28
N GLU A 62 8.98 -8.41 1.02
CA GLU A 62 8.39 -9.65 0.51
C GLU A 62 6.90 -9.47 0.21
N PRO A 63 6.38 -10.17 -0.80
CA PRO A 63 4.95 -10.09 -1.13
C PRO A 63 4.10 -10.60 0.03
N TYR A 64 2.96 -9.93 0.27
CA TYR A 64 2.02 -10.38 1.31
C TYR A 64 0.61 -10.58 0.75
N THR A 65 0.33 -10.10 -0.44
CA THR A 65 -0.95 -10.29 -1.10
C THR A 65 -0.80 -10.04 -2.59
N GLU A 66 -1.91 -10.19 -3.31
CA GLU A 66 -1.98 -9.90 -4.73
C GLU A 66 -3.20 -9.05 -5.02
N VAL A 67 -3.11 -8.20 -6.03
CA VAL A 67 -4.25 -7.49 -6.59
C VAL A 67 -4.37 -7.85 -8.05
N GLU A 68 -5.60 -8.11 -8.50
CA GLU A 68 -5.86 -8.44 -9.90
C GLU A 68 -6.61 -7.30 -10.57
N SER A 69 -6.17 -6.96 -11.77
CA SER A 69 -6.90 -6.02 -12.63
C SER A 69 -7.49 -6.80 -13.81
N VAL A 70 -8.21 -6.08 -14.66
CA VAL A 70 -8.76 -6.69 -15.87
C VAL A 70 -7.68 -7.20 -16.84
N LYS A 71 -6.43 -6.76 -16.67
CA LYS A 71 -5.34 -7.10 -17.60
C LYS A 71 -4.15 -7.81 -16.95
N ALA A 72 -4.04 -7.82 -15.62
CA ALA A 72 -2.82 -8.34 -14.97
C ALA A 72 -3.07 -8.74 -13.52
N VAL A 73 -2.12 -9.49 -12.96
CA VAL A 73 -2.06 -9.80 -11.54
C VAL A 73 -0.74 -9.24 -11.03
N SER A 74 -0.75 -8.58 -9.89
CA SER A 74 0.46 -7.97 -9.32
C SER A 74 0.62 -8.37 -7.86
N ASP A 75 1.83 -8.74 -7.48
CA ASP A 75 2.19 -8.93 -6.08
C ASP A 75 2.23 -7.57 -5.39
N VAL A 76 1.82 -7.54 -4.12
CA VAL A 76 1.94 -6.34 -3.29
C VAL A 76 2.96 -6.64 -2.21
N VAL A 77 4.00 -5.83 -2.16
CA VAL A 77 5.15 -6.03 -1.28
C VAL A 77 4.95 -5.29 0.04
N ALA A 78 5.34 -5.91 1.15
CA ALA A 78 5.25 -5.26 2.45
C ALA A 78 6.36 -4.19 2.57
N PRO A 79 5.99 -2.92 2.81
CA PRO A 79 7.01 -1.88 2.99
C PRO A 79 7.70 -1.96 4.34
N LEU A 80 7.06 -2.60 5.33
CA LEU A 80 7.58 -2.76 6.68
C LEU A 80 7.16 -4.11 7.22
N SER A 81 7.93 -4.64 8.18
CA SER A 81 7.62 -5.92 8.82
C SER A 81 6.62 -5.74 9.95
N GLY A 82 5.75 -6.74 10.15
CA GLY A 82 4.79 -6.71 11.23
C GLY A 82 3.73 -7.77 11.09
N GLU A 83 2.62 -7.57 11.80
CA GLU A 83 1.50 -8.50 11.83
C GLU A 83 0.23 -7.79 11.38
N VAL A 84 -0.54 -8.41 10.49
CA VAL A 84 -1.80 -7.84 10.00
C VAL A 84 -2.81 -7.82 11.15
N VAL A 85 -3.28 -6.63 11.50
CA VAL A 85 -4.28 -6.46 12.56
C VAL A 85 -5.64 -6.02 12.01
N GLU A 86 -5.69 -5.52 10.78
CA GLU A 86 -6.94 -5.14 10.15
C GLU A 86 -6.81 -5.21 8.63
N VAL A 87 -7.89 -5.60 7.95
CA VAL A 87 -7.98 -5.62 6.49
C VAL A 87 -9.13 -4.70 6.10
N ASN A 88 -8.94 -3.91 5.04
CA ASN A 88 -9.96 -2.94 4.62
C ASN A 88 -11.18 -3.63 4.04
N PRO A 89 -12.34 -3.57 4.72
CA PRO A 89 -13.55 -4.21 4.21
C PRO A 89 -14.10 -3.52 2.96
N ILE A 90 -13.82 -2.24 2.78
CA ILE A 90 -14.30 -1.49 1.61
C ILE A 90 -13.65 -2.03 0.34
N VAL A 91 -12.33 -2.25 0.38
CA VAL A 91 -11.59 -2.79 -0.77
C VAL A 91 -11.95 -4.25 -1.02
N ALA A 92 -12.21 -5.01 0.05
CA ALA A 92 -12.61 -6.40 -0.09
C ALA A 92 -13.92 -6.54 -0.88
N GLU A 93 -14.86 -5.61 -0.67
CA GLU A 93 -16.14 -5.62 -1.36
C GLU A 93 -16.11 -4.84 -2.68
N ASN A 94 -15.29 -3.79 -2.76
CA ASN A 94 -15.21 -2.92 -3.93
C ASN A 94 -13.74 -2.63 -4.24
N PRO A 95 -13.04 -3.57 -4.90
CA PRO A 95 -11.61 -3.40 -5.21
C PRO A 95 -11.30 -2.16 -6.03
N GLY A 96 -12.27 -1.65 -6.79
CA GLY A 96 -12.08 -0.42 -7.58
C GLY A 96 -11.79 0.81 -6.73
N MET A 97 -12.04 0.75 -5.43
CA MET A 97 -11.70 1.84 -4.52
C MET A 97 -10.19 2.11 -4.50
N ILE A 98 -9.39 1.08 -4.78
CA ILE A 98 -7.93 1.25 -4.90
C ILE A 98 -7.61 2.26 -6.01
N ASN A 99 -8.35 2.22 -7.11
CA ASN A 99 -8.15 3.15 -8.22
C ASN A 99 -8.70 4.53 -7.91
N GLU A 100 -9.85 4.60 -7.23
CA GLU A 100 -10.53 5.87 -6.97
C GLU A 100 -9.84 6.67 -5.88
N ASP A 101 -9.30 6.01 -4.84
CA ASP A 101 -8.74 6.71 -3.69
C ASP A 101 -7.63 5.88 -3.05
N PRO A 102 -6.49 5.73 -3.75
CA PRO A 102 -5.43 4.80 -3.30
C PRO A 102 -4.82 5.14 -1.94
N TYR A 103 -4.87 6.40 -1.52
CA TYR A 103 -4.27 6.83 -0.24
C TYR A 103 -5.29 7.03 0.86
N GLY A 104 -6.56 7.02 0.54
CA GLY A 104 -7.64 7.18 1.50
C GLY A 104 -8.37 5.88 1.70
N GLU A 105 -9.60 5.80 1.20
CA GLU A 105 -10.44 4.62 1.41
C GLU A 105 -9.93 3.35 0.71
N GLY A 106 -8.96 3.49 -0.20
CA GLY A 106 -8.34 2.35 -0.89
C GLY A 106 -7.17 1.71 -0.16
N TRP A 107 -6.97 1.99 1.12
CA TRP A 107 -5.92 1.33 1.88
C TRP A 107 -6.17 -0.18 1.95
N LEU A 108 -5.11 -0.98 2.12
CA LEU A 108 -5.21 -2.44 2.06
C LEU A 108 -5.26 -3.08 3.44
N VAL A 109 -4.25 -2.85 4.26
CA VAL A 109 -4.13 -3.50 5.58
C VAL A 109 -3.59 -2.52 6.61
N LYS A 110 -3.88 -2.79 7.88
CA LYS A 110 -3.21 -2.14 9.01
C LYS A 110 -2.34 -3.19 9.69
N VAL A 111 -1.15 -2.79 10.09
CA VAL A 111 -0.11 -3.70 10.54
C VAL A 111 0.47 -3.19 11.85
N ARG A 112 0.63 -4.09 12.83
CA ARG A 112 1.40 -3.79 14.04
C ARG A 112 2.86 -4.05 13.69
N LEU A 113 3.68 -3.00 13.75
CA LEU A 113 5.07 -3.09 13.33
C LEU A 113 5.92 -3.89 14.30
N SER A 114 6.77 -4.78 13.78
CA SER A 114 7.70 -5.55 14.60
C SER A 114 9.10 -4.92 14.62
N ALA A 115 9.41 -4.06 13.65
CA ALA A 115 10.70 -3.39 13.56
C ALA A 115 10.49 -1.96 13.05
N PRO A 116 9.95 -1.05 13.90
CA PRO A 116 9.62 0.31 13.45
C PRO A 116 10.77 1.09 12.82
N ALA A 117 12.02 0.77 13.18
CA ALA A 117 13.18 1.44 12.62
C ALA A 117 13.35 1.19 11.11
N GLU A 118 12.70 0.16 10.56
CA GLU A 118 12.75 -0.11 9.12
C GLU A 118 12.20 1.06 8.30
N ARG A 119 11.36 1.90 8.90
CA ARG A 119 10.77 3.05 8.20
C ARG A 119 11.83 4.02 7.67
N GLU A 120 13.00 4.02 8.27
CA GLU A 120 14.07 4.92 7.83
C GLU A 120 14.67 4.51 6.49
N ALA A 121 14.46 3.27 6.06
CA ALA A 121 14.88 2.80 4.76
C ALA A 121 13.87 3.14 3.65
N LEU A 122 12.67 3.62 4.02
CA LEU A 122 11.66 4.00 3.05
C LEU A 122 11.96 5.38 2.48
N LEU A 123 11.41 5.64 1.30
CA LEU A 123 11.60 6.91 0.59
C LEU A 123 10.57 7.94 1.05
N ASP A 124 10.96 9.22 1.05
CA ASP A 124 9.96 10.28 1.16
C ASP A 124 9.33 10.50 -0.22
N ALA A 125 8.31 11.37 -0.29
CA ALA A 125 7.59 11.59 -1.53
C ALA A 125 8.51 12.09 -2.65
N ALA A 126 9.38 13.04 -2.36
CA ALA A 126 10.25 13.61 -3.39
C ALA A 126 11.23 12.56 -3.95
N SER A 127 11.80 11.74 -3.09
CA SER A 127 12.71 10.68 -3.51
C SER A 127 12.01 9.61 -4.32
N TYR A 128 10.79 9.27 -3.92
CA TYR A 128 9.98 8.29 -4.65
C TYR A 128 9.62 8.81 -6.04
N ILE A 129 9.16 10.06 -6.12
CA ILE A 129 8.81 10.68 -7.41
C ILE A 129 10.02 10.68 -8.34
N ALA A 130 11.21 10.93 -7.80
CA ALA A 130 12.42 10.92 -8.61
C ALA A 130 12.69 9.55 -9.24
N THR A 131 12.32 8.46 -8.56
CA THR A 131 12.49 7.11 -9.14
C THR A 131 11.55 6.88 -10.31
N LEU A 132 10.39 7.53 -10.33
CA LEU A 132 9.41 7.37 -11.41
C LEU A 132 9.85 8.09 -12.70
N ALA A 133 10.65 9.15 -12.57
CA ALA A 133 11.12 9.93 -13.70
C ALA A 133 12.34 9.29 -14.39
N GLY A 134 13.02 8.42 -13.68
CA GLY A 134 14.20 7.73 -14.17
C GLY A 134 13.94 6.37 -14.67
#